data_e3ecd556ab312cc54d5d63493b821aa0
#
_entry.id   e3ecd556ab312cc54d5d63493b821aa0
#
_cell.length_a   1.000
_cell.length_b   1.000
_cell.length_c   1.000
_cell.angle_alpha   90.00
_cell.angle_beta   90.00
_cell.angle_gamma   90.00
#
_symmetry.space_group_name_H-M   'P 1'
#
loop_
_entity.id
_entity.type
_entity.pdbx_description
1 polymer ?
#
loop_
_entity_poly.entity_id
_entity_poly.type
_entity_poly.pdbx_seq_one_letter_code
_entity_poly.pdbx_strand_id
1 'polypeptide(L)'
;HHASQRCVPRWDFAFYKGYMDYDKQPINVDEQVALLQNRGLVIEDIAIAKLQLRNISYFRIASYLRYMEEDRQFHHYKLGSTFEQAIDLYLFDKELRQLIFKAIQDIEISLRTKMIQIFSMEHGAFWFMDASLFKNADFYEGCLDNIKKEVSRSNEDFIKEHSEKYTFPSLPPVWKTLEVISFGTLSKLFCLFKDNRLKKQVAREFGLPQYTYLESWIRCITVLRNCCAHHARIWNRRFALKPQLPNRLPLSWIAPTQKPIKLYHQLCTLLYMEQTITPCMDLKSSLLRLFADYPNIDLHAMGFPQGWENEPLWR
;
A
#
# COMPACT_ATOMS: atom_id res chain seq x y z
N HIS A 1 22.93 -7.85 -53.35
CA HIS A 1 23.29 -7.74 -51.92
C HIS A 1 22.53 -6.59 -51.27
N HIS A 2 21.32 -6.87 -50.77
CA HIS A 2 20.60 -5.96 -49.90
C HIS A 2 20.70 -6.49 -48.48
N ALA A 3 21.50 -5.82 -47.68
CA ALA A 3 21.50 -6.02 -46.22
C ALA A 3 20.22 -5.39 -45.64
N SER A 4 19.32 -6.22 -45.15
CA SER A 4 18.13 -5.78 -44.45
C SER A 4 18.58 -5.19 -43.09
N GLN A 5 18.56 -3.89 -42.96
CA GLN A 5 18.58 -3.20 -41.66
C GLN A 5 17.29 -3.61 -40.92
N ARG A 6 17.43 -4.48 -39.92
CA ARG A 6 16.35 -4.76 -38.98
C ARG A 6 16.17 -3.51 -38.13
N CYS A 7 15.06 -2.81 -38.31
CA CYS A 7 14.65 -1.71 -37.44
C CYS A 7 14.46 -2.22 -36.00
N VAL A 8 15.22 -1.66 -35.07
CA VAL A 8 15.01 -1.84 -33.63
C VAL A 8 13.65 -1.19 -33.29
N PRO A 9 12.73 -1.92 -32.63
CA PRO A 9 11.40 -1.36 -32.31
C PRO A 9 11.53 -0.13 -31.40
N ARG A 10 10.95 0.97 -31.83
CA ARG A 10 10.97 2.25 -31.12
C ARG A 10 9.86 2.27 -30.08
N TRP A 11 10.25 2.19 -28.80
CA TRP A 11 9.32 2.30 -27.67
C TRP A 11 9.10 3.78 -27.30
N ASP A 12 8.44 4.53 -28.18
CA ASP A 12 8.17 5.94 -27.97
C ASP A 12 6.86 6.15 -27.24
N PHE A 13 6.91 6.62 -25.98
CA PHE A 13 5.76 7.20 -25.30
C PHE A 13 5.72 8.72 -25.59
N ALA A 14 5.27 9.09 -26.76
CA ALA A 14 4.92 10.48 -27.04
C ALA A 14 3.51 10.75 -26.50
N PHE A 15 3.35 11.75 -25.66
CA PHE A 15 2.07 12.31 -25.27
C PHE A 15 1.50 13.11 -26.46
N TYR A 16 0.93 12.42 -27.44
CA TYR A 16 0.04 13.03 -28.43
C TYR A 16 -1.39 12.58 -28.12
N LYS A 17 -2.32 13.54 -27.99
CA LYS A 17 -3.77 13.31 -27.92
C LYS A 17 -4.30 12.84 -29.31
N GLY A 18 -3.88 11.67 -29.72
CA GLY A 18 -4.42 10.94 -30.85
C GLY A 18 -4.41 9.46 -30.48
N TYR A 19 -5.48 8.75 -30.73
CA TYR A 19 -5.51 7.30 -30.61
C TYR A 19 -4.51 6.74 -31.63
N MET A 20 -3.45 6.11 -31.14
CA MET A 20 -2.50 5.37 -31.98
C MET A 20 -2.74 3.88 -31.76
N ASP A 21 -2.70 3.10 -32.82
CA ASP A 21 -2.76 1.66 -32.73
C ASP A 21 -1.52 1.13 -31.99
N TYR A 22 -1.70 0.11 -31.17
CA TYR A 22 -0.60 -0.52 -30.45
C TYR A 22 0.15 -1.45 -31.37
N ASP A 23 1.37 -1.08 -31.75
CA ASP A 23 2.23 -1.79 -32.74
C ASP A 23 3.44 -2.51 -32.12
N LYS A 24 3.62 -2.44 -30.78
CA LYS A 24 4.80 -3.00 -30.12
C LYS A 24 4.76 -4.52 -30.09
N GLN A 25 5.83 -5.13 -30.58
CA GLN A 25 6.01 -6.58 -30.58
C GLN A 25 6.72 -7.04 -29.31
N PRO A 26 6.47 -8.30 -28.87
CA PRO A 26 7.24 -8.89 -27.78
C PRO A 26 8.71 -9.06 -28.17
N ILE A 27 9.61 -8.82 -27.24
CA ILE A 27 11.05 -9.00 -27.40
C ILE A 27 11.55 -10.03 -26.39
N ASN A 28 12.51 -10.87 -26.81
CA ASN A 28 13.12 -11.87 -25.94
C ASN A 28 14.11 -11.23 -24.93
N VAL A 29 14.62 -12.02 -23.99
CA VAL A 29 15.50 -11.51 -22.92
C VAL A 29 16.82 -10.95 -23.46
N ASP A 30 17.36 -11.54 -24.54
CA ASP A 30 18.59 -11.04 -25.15
C ASP A 30 18.37 -9.66 -25.79
N GLU A 31 17.25 -9.51 -26.46
CA GLU A 31 16.81 -8.23 -27.03
C GLU A 31 16.51 -7.18 -25.93
N GLN A 32 15.95 -7.60 -24.77
CA GLN A 32 15.74 -6.72 -23.62
C GLN A 32 17.06 -6.18 -23.06
N VAL A 33 18.08 -7.05 -22.89
CA VAL A 33 19.43 -6.66 -22.47
C VAL A 33 20.05 -5.68 -23.47
N ALA A 34 20.02 -6.01 -24.75
CA ALA A 34 20.55 -5.15 -25.81
C ALA A 34 19.84 -3.78 -25.83
N LEU A 35 18.52 -3.75 -25.64
CA LEU A 35 17.77 -2.51 -25.55
C LEU A 35 18.20 -1.63 -24.37
N LEU A 36 18.42 -2.21 -23.19
CA LEU A 36 18.88 -1.47 -22.01
C LEU A 36 20.28 -0.89 -22.23
N GLN A 37 21.20 -1.68 -22.78
CA GLN A 37 22.56 -1.23 -23.11
C GLN A 37 22.56 -0.12 -24.17
N ASN A 38 21.76 -0.25 -25.22
CA ASN A 38 21.63 0.78 -26.25
C ASN A 38 21.08 2.11 -25.71
N ARG A 39 20.37 2.08 -24.59
CA ARG A 39 19.88 3.27 -23.87
C ARG A 39 20.89 3.83 -22.85
N GLY A 40 22.10 3.28 -22.82
CA GLY A 40 23.18 3.74 -21.95
C GLY A 40 23.19 3.13 -20.55
N LEU A 41 22.42 2.05 -20.29
CA LEU A 41 22.47 1.36 -19.02
C LEU A 41 23.70 0.42 -18.99
N VAL A 42 24.51 0.52 -17.96
CA VAL A 42 25.61 -0.41 -17.71
C VAL A 42 25.03 -1.69 -17.10
N ILE A 43 25.45 -2.85 -17.58
CA ILE A 43 25.09 -4.15 -17.03
C ILE A 43 26.38 -4.89 -16.72
N GLU A 44 26.68 -5.07 -15.44
CA GLU A 44 27.95 -5.64 -14.97
C GLU A 44 27.98 -7.17 -15.25
N ASP A 45 26.91 -7.87 -14.95
CA ASP A 45 26.78 -9.31 -15.22
C ASP A 45 25.54 -9.60 -16.09
N ILE A 46 25.80 -9.85 -17.37
CA ILE A 46 24.75 -10.14 -18.36
C ILE A 46 24.00 -11.45 -18.04
N ALA A 47 24.69 -12.45 -17.50
CA ALA A 47 24.08 -13.75 -17.20
C ALA A 47 23.09 -13.62 -16.02
N ILE A 48 23.48 -12.91 -14.97
CA ILE A 48 22.62 -12.60 -13.82
C ILE A 48 21.47 -11.70 -14.27
N ALA A 49 21.71 -10.65 -15.06
CA ALA A 49 20.67 -9.77 -15.56
C ALA A 49 19.61 -10.52 -16.38
N LYS A 50 20.03 -11.44 -17.26
CA LYS A 50 19.11 -12.32 -18.01
C LYS A 50 18.27 -13.19 -17.08
N LEU A 51 18.88 -13.79 -16.04
CA LEU A 51 18.17 -14.59 -15.04
C LEU A 51 17.13 -13.76 -14.31
N GLN A 52 17.47 -12.54 -13.90
CA GLN A 52 16.55 -11.62 -13.21
C GLN A 52 15.42 -11.17 -14.13
N LEU A 53 15.68 -10.83 -15.38
CA LEU A 53 14.66 -10.45 -16.36
C LEU A 53 13.66 -11.58 -16.65
N ARG A 54 14.11 -12.85 -16.65
CA ARG A 54 13.22 -14.01 -16.79
C ARG A 54 12.27 -14.19 -15.60
N ASN A 55 12.70 -13.82 -14.38
CA ASN A 55 11.94 -14.08 -13.15
C ASN A 55 11.18 -12.86 -12.63
N ILE A 56 11.69 -11.63 -12.86
CA ILE A 56 11.08 -10.37 -12.36
C ILE A 56 10.28 -9.68 -13.45
N SER A 57 10.52 -9.93 -14.70
CA SER A 57 10.06 -9.28 -15.93
C SER A 57 10.65 -7.88 -16.17
N TYR A 58 10.92 -7.60 -17.45
CA TYR A 58 11.38 -6.29 -17.92
C TYR A 58 10.44 -5.15 -17.47
N PHE A 59 9.12 -5.33 -17.62
CA PHE A 59 8.14 -4.29 -17.30
C PHE A 59 8.16 -3.88 -15.83
N ARG A 60 8.37 -4.84 -14.93
CA ARG A 60 8.49 -4.57 -13.50
C ARG A 60 9.78 -3.83 -13.17
N ILE A 61 10.93 -4.27 -13.70
CA ILE A 61 12.22 -3.61 -13.49
C ILE A 61 12.23 -2.21 -14.11
N ALA A 62 11.64 -2.02 -15.29
CA ALA A 62 11.52 -0.73 -15.95
C ALA A 62 10.87 0.35 -15.07
N SER A 63 9.99 -0.03 -14.15
CA SER A 63 9.38 0.92 -13.21
C SER A 63 10.39 1.53 -12.23
N TYR A 64 11.50 0.86 -11.93
CA TYR A 64 12.62 1.34 -11.10
C TYR A 64 13.67 2.04 -11.95
N LEU A 65 13.98 1.52 -13.14
CA LEU A 65 14.90 2.13 -14.10
C LEU A 65 14.44 3.54 -14.51
N ARG A 66 13.14 3.78 -14.55
CA ARG A 66 12.57 5.10 -14.93
C ARG A 66 13.07 6.26 -14.08
N TYR A 67 13.51 6.02 -12.85
CA TYR A 67 14.12 7.03 -11.98
C TYR A 67 15.53 7.42 -12.44
N MET A 68 16.21 6.52 -13.14
CA MET A 68 17.55 6.69 -13.65
C MET A 68 17.58 7.32 -15.05
N GLU A 69 16.41 7.51 -15.69
CA GLU A 69 16.33 8.16 -16.99
C GLU A 69 16.71 9.65 -16.87
N GLU A 70 17.60 10.11 -17.73
CA GLU A 70 17.94 11.52 -17.95
C GLU A 70 16.89 12.15 -18.86
N ASP A 71 16.57 11.47 -19.95
CA ASP A 71 15.55 11.86 -20.90
C ASP A 71 14.42 10.81 -20.96
N ARG A 72 13.22 11.23 -20.61
CA ARG A 72 12.02 10.38 -20.63
C ARG A 72 11.44 10.16 -22.01
N GLN A 73 11.75 11.04 -22.97
CA GLN A 73 11.23 10.92 -24.32
C GLN A 73 11.99 9.84 -25.09
N PHE A 74 13.33 9.80 -24.92
CA PHE A 74 14.20 8.84 -25.61
C PHE A 74 14.59 7.66 -24.71
N HIS A 75 14.20 7.67 -23.43
CA HIS A 75 14.54 6.65 -22.44
C HIS A 75 16.04 6.42 -22.27
N HIS A 76 16.84 7.48 -22.39
CA HIS A 76 18.27 7.41 -22.12
C HIS A 76 18.54 7.48 -20.62
N TYR A 77 19.42 6.62 -20.14
CA TYR A 77 19.82 6.60 -18.74
C TYR A 77 20.94 7.60 -18.45
N LYS A 78 20.96 8.11 -17.21
CA LYS A 78 22.03 8.97 -16.72
C LYS A 78 23.36 8.23 -16.77
N LEU A 79 24.45 8.96 -17.05
CA LEU A 79 25.79 8.39 -17.08
C LEU A 79 26.10 7.67 -15.74
N GLY A 80 26.59 6.44 -15.81
CA GLY A 80 26.91 5.63 -14.65
C GLY A 80 25.73 4.91 -14.01
N SER A 81 24.53 4.98 -14.60
CA SER A 81 23.41 4.16 -14.16
C SER A 81 23.65 2.68 -14.49
N THR A 82 23.43 1.80 -13.50
CA THR A 82 23.61 0.35 -13.69
C THR A 82 22.29 -0.41 -13.50
N PHE A 83 22.24 -1.59 -14.10
CA PHE A 83 21.11 -2.51 -13.93
C PHE A 83 21.00 -3.00 -12.47
N GLU A 84 22.15 -3.23 -11.85
CA GLU A 84 22.31 -3.66 -10.46
C GLU A 84 21.69 -2.66 -9.48
N GLN A 85 21.89 -1.36 -9.70
CA GLN A 85 21.23 -0.32 -8.90
C GLN A 85 19.69 -0.41 -8.97
N ALA A 86 19.13 -0.75 -10.14
CA ALA A 86 17.69 -0.94 -10.27
C ALA A 86 17.20 -2.19 -9.54
N ILE A 87 18.00 -3.24 -9.52
CA ILE A 87 17.73 -4.47 -8.76
C ILE A 87 17.80 -4.20 -7.25
N ASP A 88 18.81 -3.50 -6.77
CA ASP A 88 18.91 -3.10 -5.37
C ASP A 88 17.68 -2.30 -4.92
N LEU A 89 17.25 -1.36 -5.75
CA LEU A 89 16.05 -0.57 -5.49
C LEU A 89 14.77 -1.43 -5.49
N TYR A 90 14.69 -2.42 -6.38
CA TYR A 90 13.60 -3.39 -6.39
C TYR A 90 13.57 -4.26 -5.12
N LEU A 91 14.73 -4.74 -4.67
CA LEU A 91 14.88 -5.54 -3.46
C LEU A 91 14.53 -4.73 -2.21
N PHE A 92 15.07 -3.53 -2.09
CA PHE A 92 14.69 -2.58 -1.04
C PHE A 92 13.17 -2.37 -0.98
N ASP A 93 12.54 -2.06 -2.11
CA ASP A 93 11.09 -1.81 -2.18
C ASP A 93 10.28 -3.08 -1.86
N LYS A 94 10.80 -4.27 -2.18
CA LYS A 94 10.20 -5.55 -1.81
C LYS A 94 10.21 -5.75 -0.29
N GLU A 95 11.34 -5.54 0.36
CA GLU A 95 11.48 -5.66 1.81
C GLU A 95 10.64 -4.59 2.54
N LEU A 96 10.68 -3.36 2.04
CA LEU A 96 9.85 -2.27 2.56
C LEU A 96 8.35 -2.63 2.54
N ARG A 97 7.86 -3.23 1.44
CA ARG A 97 6.47 -3.71 1.37
C ARG A 97 6.15 -4.78 2.40
N GLN A 98 7.08 -5.69 2.66
CA GLN A 98 6.89 -6.75 3.66
C GLN A 98 6.78 -6.18 5.07
N LEU A 99 7.65 -5.24 5.45
CA LEU A 99 7.59 -4.57 6.75
C LEU A 99 6.28 -3.81 6.94
N ILE A 100 5.90 -3.02 5.93
CA ILE A 100 4.65 -2.25 5.93
C ILE A 100 3.44 -3.19 6.02
N PHE A 101 3.43 -4.27 5.25
CA PHE A 101 2.31 -5.22 5.22
C PHE A 101 2.12 -5.90 6.56
N LYS A 102 3.22 -6.29 7.22
CA LYS A 102 3.21 -6.84 8.59
C LYS A 102 2.55 -5.87 9.58
N ALA A 103 2.99 -4.61 9.61
CA ALA A 103 2.42 -3.60 10.50
C ALA A 103 0.93 -3.35 10.21
N ILE A 104 0.54 -3.34 8.95
CA ILE A 104 -0.88 -3.16 8.56
C ILE A 104 -1.75 -4.33 9.04
N GLN A 105 -1.26 -5.57 9.05
CA GLN A 105 -2.02 -6.72 9.56
C GLN A 105 -2.41 -6.51 11.03
N ASP A 106 -1.50 -6.03 11.87
CA ASP A 106 -1.76 -5.80 13.28
C ASP A 106 -2.74 -4.62 13.50
N ILE A 107 -2.62 -3.56 12.69
CA ILE A 107 -3.57 -2.45 12.69
C ILE A 107 -4.97 -2.92 12.24
N GLU A 108 -5.04 -3.75 11.21
CA GLU A 108 -6.30 -4.32 10.70
C GLU A 108 -7.01 -5.16 11.77
N ILE A 109 -6.29 -6.07 12.44
CA ILE A 109 -6.80 -6.90 13.52
C ILE A 109 -7.25 -6.03 14.69
N SER A 110 -6.46 -5.05 15.09
CA SER A 110 -6.77 -4.14 16.18
C SER A 110 -8.03 -3.31 15.89
N LEU A 111 -8.17 -2.76 14.68
CA LEU A 111 -9.36 -2.00 14.27
C LEU A 111 -10.61 -2.88 14.33
N ARG A 112 -10.53 -4.10 13.80
CA ARG A 112 -11.60 -5.09 13.80
C ARG A 112 -12.06 -5.38 15.23
N THR A 113 -11.13 -5.69 16.12
CA THR A 113 -11.40 -5.97 17.53
C THR A 113 -12.06 -4.80 18.25
N LYS A 114 -11.55 -3.59 18.06
CA LYS A 114 -12.10 -2.37 18.69
C LYS A 114 -13.52 -2.05 18.19
N MET A 115 -13.77 -2.22 16.89
CA MET A 115 -15.12 -2.06 16.34
C MET A 115 -16.09 -3.11 16.89
N ILE A 116 -15.67 -4.38 16.98
CA ILE A 116 -16.49 -5.44 17.58
C ILE A 116 -16.84 -5.08 19.04
N GLN A 117 -15.85 -4.77 19.84
CA GLN A 117 -16.04 -4.50 21.27
C GLN A 117 -16.90 -3.24 21.51
N ILE A 118 -16.57 -2.14 20.89
CA ILE A 118 -17.20 -0.84 21.19
C ILE A 118 -18.61 -0.75 20.59
N PHE A 119 -18.80 -1.17 19.33
CA PHE A 119 -20.09 -1.02 18.68
C PHE A 119 -21.10 -2.07 19.14
N SER A 120 -20.67 -3.30 19.46
CA SER A 120 -21.57 -4.35 19.89
C SER A 120 -22.12 -4.13 21.30
N MET A 121 -21.37 -3.47 22.18
CA MET A 121 -21.87 -3.16 23.52
C MET A 121 -23.05 -2.17 23.50
N GLU A 122 -23.15 -1.32 22.48
CA GLU A 122 -24.24 -0.36 22.33
C GLU A 122 -25.37 -0.91 21.44
N HIS A 123 -25.03 -1.61 20.34
CA HIS A 123 -25.97 -1.96 19.27
C HIS A 123 -26.15 -3.47 19.07
N GLY A 124 -25.52 -4.31 19.90
CA GLY A 124 -25.68 -5.78 19.85
C GLY A 124 -24.85 -6.46 18.76
N ALA A 125 -25.08 -7.76 18.59
CA ALA A 125 -24.25 -8.65 17.76
C ALA A 125 -24.39 -8.43 16.24
N PHE A 126 -25.45 -7.79 15.79
CA PHE A 126 -25.80 -7.65 14.38
C PHE A 126 -25.91 -6.19 13.92
N TRP A 127 -25.26 -5.26 14.65
CA TRP A 127 -25.31 -3.83 14.38
C TRP A 127 -24.94 -3.47 12.92
N PHE A 128 -24.07 -4.25 12.30
CA PHE A 128 -23.64 -4.02 10.93
C PHE A 128 -24.73 -4.30 9.88
N MET A 129 -25.82 -4.96 10.27
CA MET A 129 -27.01 -5.23 9.44
C MET A 129 -28.12 -4.19 9.62
N ASP A 130 -28.03 -3.31 10.59
CA ASP A 130 -29.01 -2.25 10.83
C ASP A 130 -28.69 -0.99 9.98
N ALA A 131 -29.41 -0.85 8.88
CA ALA A 131 -29.23 0.29 7.96
C ALA A 131 -29.40 1.68 8.64
N SER A 132 -30.20 1.74 9.73
CA SER A 132 -30.42 3.00 10.45
C SER A 132 -29.17 3.56 11.11
N LEU A 133 -28.16 2.72 11.38
CA LEU A 133 -26.88 3.09 11.99
C LEU A 133 -25.87 3.68 10.99
N PHE A 134 -26.20 3.67 9.70
CA PHE A 134 -25.25 4.09 8.66
C PHE A 134 -25.72 5.33 7.90
N LYS A 135 -24.79 6.15 7.45
CA LYS A 135 -25.01 7.26 6.51
C LYS A 135 -24.97 6.73 5.09
N ASN A 136 -25.75 7.39 4.20
CA ASN A 136 -25.74 7.10 2.77
C ASN A 136 -26.17 5.65 2.45
N ALA A 137 -27.47 5.45 2.30
CA ALA A 137 -28.09 4.14 2.11
C ALA A 137 -27.48 3.34 0.95
N ASP A 138 -27.23 3.98 -0.22
CA ASP A 138 -26.71 3.28 -1.39
C ASP A 138 -25.29 2.74 -1.15
N PHE A 139 -24.42 3.54 -0.52
CA PHE A 139 -23.07 3.11 -0.17
C PHE A 139 -23.07 2.03 0.91
N TYR A 140 -24.01 2.10 1.85
CA TYR A 140 -24.17 1.08 2.88
C TYR A 140 -24.64 -0.23 2.27
N GLU A 141 -25.65 -0.23 1.41
CA GLU A 141 -26.13 -1.43 0.70
C GLU A 141 -25.00 -2.11 -0.08
N GLY A 142 -24.22 -1.33 -0.84
CA GLY A 142 -23.04 -1.85 -1.54
C GLY A 142 -21.98 -2.41 -0.58
N CYS A 143 -21.81 -1.83 0.61
CA CYS A 143 -20.92 -2.37 1.63
C CYS A 143 -21.45 -3.68 2.21
N LEU A 144 -22.74 -3.75 2.54
CA LEU A 144 -23.39 -4.95 3.06
C LEU A 144 -23.37 -6.11 2.05
N ASP A 145 -23.56 -5.81 0.77
CA ASP A 145 -23.45 -6.81 -0.31
C ASP A 145 -22.03 -7.37 -0.45
N ASN A 146 -21.00 -6.53 -0.26
CA ASN A 146 -19.64 -7.02 -0.19
C ASN A 146 -19.41 -7.92 1.02
N ILE A 147 -19.93 -7.56 2.20
CA ILE A 147 -19.89 -8.42 3.40
C ILE A 147 -20.52 -9.77 3.10
N LYS A 148 -21.74 -9.80 2.53
CA LYS A 148 -22.43 -11.06 2.16
C LYS A 148 -21.57 -11.91 1.23
N LYS A 149 -20.97 -11.30 0.19
CA LYS A 149 -20.09 -11.99 -0.77
C LYS A 149 -18.83 -12.53 -0.11
N GLU A 150 -18.20 -11.76 0.77
CA GLU A 150 -16.98 -12.18 1.45
C GLU A 150 -17.26 -13.32 2.45
N VAL A 151 -18.36 -13.24 3.22
CA VAL A 151 -18.82 -14.31 4.10
C VAL A 151 -19.16 -15.59 3.31
N SER A 152 -19.91 -15.47 2.21
CA SER A 152 -20.32 -16.64 1.40
C SER A 152 -19.14 -17.35 0.71
N ARG A 153 -18.03 -16.65 0.48
CA ARG A 153 -16.79 -17.20 -0.11
C ARG A 153 -15.82 -17.75 0.92
N SER A 154 -16.08 -17.50 2.20
CA SER A 154 -15.21 -17.95 3.28
C SER A 154 -15.29 -19.46 3.46
N ASN A 155 -14.13 -20.10 3.57
CA ASN A 155 -13.98 -21.51 3.87
C ASN A 155 -13.67 -21.79 5.36
N GLU A 156 -13.69 -20.74 6.19
CA GLU A 156 -13.42 -20.85 7.62
C GLU A 156 -14.44 -21.75 8.32
N ASP A 157 -13.98 -22.66 9.17
CA ASP A 157 -14.80 -23.66 9.83
C ASP A 157 -15.90 -23.01 10.69
N PHE A 158 -15.57 -21.94 11.41
CA PHE A 158 -16.52 -21.22 12.25
C PHE A 158 -17.66 -20.54 11.46
N ILE A 159 -17.48 -20.26 10.16
CA ILE A 159 -18.53 -19.75 9.26
C ILE A 159 -19.42 -20.90 8.82
N LYS A 160 -18.83 -22.05 8.43
CA LYS A 160 -19.59 -23.26 8.02
C LYS A 160 -20.45 -23.79 9.17
N GLU A 161 -19.84 -24.00 10.33
CA GLU A 161 -20.54 -24.42 11.54
C GLU A 161 -21.70 -23.49 11.93
N HIS A 162 -21.49 -22.15 11.75
CA HIS A 162 -22.55 -21.19 12.00
C HIS A 162 -23.73 -21.40 11.03
N SER A 163 -23.44 -21.53 9.74
CA SER A 163 -24.47 -21.70 8.68
C SER A 163 -25.23 -23.00 8.78
N GLU A 164 -24.59 -24.07 9.27
CA GLU A 164 -25.23 -25.35 9.52
C GLU A 164 -26.17 -25.29 10.74
N LYS A 165 -25.83 -24.50 11.75
CA LYS A 165 -26.55 -24.45 13.02
C LYS A 165 -27.64 -23.38 13.05
N TYR A 166 -27.49 -22.27 12.37
CA TYR A 166 -28.37 -21.11 12.47
C TYR A 166 -28.84 -20.65 11.08
N THR A 167 -30.18 -20.50 10.96
CA THR A 167 -30.82 -20.03 9.72
C THR A 167 -31.17 -18.54 9.77
N PHE A 168 -31.29 -17.97 10.97
CA PHE A 168 -31.62 -16.54 11.16
C PHE A 168 -30.87 -15.99 12.38
N PRO A 169 -30.28 -14.78 12.26
CA PRO A 169 -30.17 -13.94 11.05
C PRO A 169 -29.33 -14.59 9.93
N SER A 170 -29.44 -14.06 8.68
CA SER A 170 -28.79 -14.64 7.49
C SER A 170 -27.27 -14.54 7.47
N LEU A 171 -26.67 -13.70 8.31
CA LEU A 171 -25.24 -13.54 8.48
C LEU A 171 -24.83 -13.91 9.90
N PRO A 172 -23.61 -14.41 10.10
CA PRO A 172 -23.07 -14.66 11.43
C PRO A 172 -22.95 -13.35 12.25
N PRO A 173 -22.87 -13.45 13.59
CA PRO A 173 -22.67 -12.28 14.43
C PRO A 173 -21.35 -11.57 14.07
N VAL A 174 -21.28 -10.28 14.41
CA VAL A 174 -20.20 -9.37 14.00
C VAL A 174 -18.80 -9.91 14.28
N TRP A 175 -18.57 -10.59 15.41
CA TRP A 175 -17.26 -11.16 15.76
C TRP A 175 -16.84 -12.35 14.89
N LYS A 176 -17.74 -12.98 14.14
CA LYS A 176 -17.43 -13.96 13.09
C LYS A 176 -17.36 -13.27 11.73
N THR A 177 -18.30 -12.39 11.43
CA THR A 177 -18.42 -11.69 10.15
C THR A 177 -17.20 -10.82 9.88
N LEU A 178 -16.76 -10.01 10.86
CA LEU A 178 -15.64 -9.11 10.64
C LEU A 178 -14.29 -9.85 10.48
N GLU A 179 -14.17 -11.10 10.96
CA GLU A 179 -12.94 -11.89 10.76
C GLU A 179 -12.66 -12.24 9.30
N VAL A 180 -13.71 -12.39 8.50
CA VAL A 180 -13.58 -12.84 7.10
C VAL A 180 -13.70 -11.73 6.06
N ILE A 181 -14.03 -10.50 6.46
CA ILE A 181 -14.12 -9.39 5.53
C ILE A 181 -12.76 -8.71 5.30
N SER A 182 -12.58 -8.18 4.10
CA SER A 182 -11.37 -7.46 3.73
C SER A 182 -11.21 -6.15 4.49
N PHE A 183 -9.96 -5.68 4.64
CA PHE A 183 -9.70 -4.37 5.25
C PHE A 183 -10.39 -3.21 4.50
N GLY A 184 -10.55 -3.33 3.18
CA GLY A 184 -11.30 -2.35 2.39
C GLY A 184 -12.76 -2.27 2.79
N THR A 185 -13.42 -3.41 3.00
CA THR A 185 -14.81 -3.50 3.47
C THR A 185 -14.92 -3.00 4.92
N LEU A 186 -14.01 -3.41 5.80
CA LEU A 186 -13.93 -2.94 7.18
C LEU A 186 -13.79 -1.42 7.28
N SER A 187 -12.88 -0.84 6.50
CA SER A 187 -12.65 0.61 6.43
C SER A 187 -13.90 1.38 5.97
N LYS A 188 -14.60 0.86 4.96
CA LYS A 188 -15.86 1.45 4.48
C LYS A 188 -16.94 1.39 5.55
N LEU A 189 -17.11 0.24 6.21
CA LEU A 189 -18.08 0.03 7.28
C LEU A 189 -17.86 1.04 8.42
N PHE A 190 -16.62 1.23 8.87
CA PHE A 190 -16.27 2.24 9.87
C PHE A 190 -16.61 3.64 9.43
N CYS A 191 -16.25 4.02 8.19
CA CYS A 191 -16.49 5.37 7.67
C CYS A 191 -17.97 5.68 7.50
N LEU A 192 -18.79 4.68 7.14
CA LEU A 192 -20.24 4.84 6.95
C LEU A 192 -21.03 4.88 8.26
N PHE A 193 -20.49 4.38 9.35
CA PHE A 193 -21.16 4.38 10.66
C PHE A 193 -21.49 5.78 11.13
N LYS A 194 -22.74 6.02 11.61
CA LYS A 194 -23.26 7.37 11.97
C LYS A 194 -22.80 7.86 13.32
N ASP A 195 -22.70 6.98 14.32
CA ASP A 195 -22.40 7.40 15.69
C ASP A 195 -20.96 7.86 15.84
N ASN A 196 -20.76 9.17 15.73
CA ASN A 196 -19.45 9.79 15.87
C ASN A 196 -18.88 9.66 17.31
N ARG A 197 -19.72 9.44 18.33
CA ARG A 197 -19.29 9.21 19.71
C ARG A 197 -18.55 7.89 19.81
N LEU A 198 -19.13 6.81 19.26
CA LEU A 198 -18.49 5.48 19.23
C LEU A 198 -17.26 5.44 18.34
N LYS A 199 -17.32 6.09 17.17
CA LYS A 199 -16.13 6.24 16.31
C LYS A 199 -14.99 6.99 17.00
N LYS A 200 -15.31 7.98 17.81
CA LYS A 200 -14.32 8.70 18.62
C LYS A 200 -13.73 7.81 19.72
N GLN A 201 -14.52 6.90 20.30
CA GLN A 201 -13.97 5.91 21.23
C GLN A 201 -12.95 5.01 20.55
N VAL A 202 -13.29 4.43 19.39
CA VAL A 202 -12.33 3.64 18.59
C VAL A 202 -11.07 4.45 18.26
N ALA A 203 -11.22 5.71 17.84
CA ALA A 203 -10.09 6.56 17.53
C ALA A 203 -9.17 6.81 18.74
N ARG A 204 -9.74 6.99 19.94
CA ARG A 204 -9.00 7.17 21.20
C ARG A 204 -8.16 5.94 21.56
N GLU A 205 -8.64 4.75 21.24
CA GLU A 205 -7.88 3.50 21.42
C GLU A 205 -6.61 3.44 20.54
N PHE A 206 -6.55 4.26 19.49
CA PHE A 206 -5.36 4.50 18.68
C PHE A 206 -4.64 5.81 19.03
N GLY A 207 -4.91 6.40 20.20
CA GLY A 207 -4.31 7.67 20.62
C GLY A 207 -4.74 8.88 19.80
N LEU A 208 -5.80 8.77 18.99
CA LEU A 208 -6.26 9.84 18.11
C LEU A 208 -7.38 10.66 18.78
N PRO A 209 -7.26 12.01 18.82
CA PRO A 209 -8.25 12.86 19.48
C PRO A 209 -9.57 12.95 18.72
N GLN A 210 -9.57 12.72 17.42
CA GLN A 210 -10.73 12.82 16.54
C GLN A 210 -10.84 11.60 15.63
N TYR A 211 -12.07 11.11 15.44
CA TYR A 211 -12.35 9.98 14.55
C TYR A 211 -12.06 10.30 13.07
N THR A 212 -12.10 11.57 12.68
CA THR A 212 -11.82 12.00 11.31
C THR A 212 -10.37 11.70 10.89
N TYR A 213 -9.43 11.77 11.82
CA TYR A 213 -8.05 11.32 11.58
C TYR A 213 -8.00 9.81 11.31
N LEU A 214 -8.70 9.03 12.13
CA LEU A 214 -8.75 7.57 11.94
C LEU A 214 -9.40 7.22 10.59
N GLU A 215 -10.53 7.83 10.22
CA GLU A 215 -11.16 7.65 8.90
C GLU A 215 -10.19 7.95 7.76
N SER A 216 -9.47 9.05 7.86
CA SER A 216 -8.47 9.44 6.86
C SER A 216 -7.33 8.43 6.77
N TRP A 217 -6.79 8.00 7.90
CA TRP A 217 -5.65 7.10 7.98
C TRP A 217 -5.98 5.70 7.47
N ILE A 218 -7.09 5.10 7.92
CA ILE A 218 -7.47 3.75 7.47
C ILE A 218 -7.77 3.68 5.97
N ARG A 219 -8.28 4.75 5.35
CA ARG A 219 -8.44 4.83 3.89
C ARG A 219 -7.08 4.80 3.19
N CYS A 220 -6.11 5.57 3.67
CA CYS A 220 -4.76 5.60 3.12
C CYS A 220 -4.07 4.25 3.32
N ILE A 221 -4.18 3.66 4.52
CA ILE A 221 -3.63 2.35 4.86
C ILE A 221 -4.24 1.26 3.97
N THR A 222 -5.55 1.32 3.67
CA THR A 222 -6.20 0.39 2.73
C THR A 222 -5.54 0.44 1.34
N VAL A 223 -5.27 1.63 0.81
CA VAL A 223 -4.58 1.78 -0.48
C VAL A 223 -3.15 1.24 -0.40
N LEU A 224 -2.43 1.55 0.66
CA LEU A 224 -1.06 1.08 0.87
C LEU A 224 -1.00 -0.43 1.01
N ARG A 225 -1.92 -1.03 1.80
CA ARG A 225 -2.07 -2.48 1.95
C ARG A 225 -2.28 -3.17 0.60
N ASN A 226 -3.15 -2.62 -0.24
CA ASN A 226 -3.41 -3.17 -1.56
C ASN A 226 -2.17 -3.06 -2.48
N CYS A 227 -1.42 -1.95 -2.41
CA CYS A 227 -0.14 -1.85 -3.11
C CYS A 227 0.84 -2.94 -2.67
N CYS A 228 0.96 -3.20 -1.37
CA CYS A 228 1.83 -4.25 -0.83
C CYS A 228 1.37 -5.64 -1.26
N ALA A 229 0.08 -5.96 -1.11
CA ALA A 229 -0.51 -7.26 -1.44
C ALA A 229 -0.39 -7.60 -2.95
N HIS A 230 -0.49 -6.59 -3.83
CA HIS A 230 -0.35 -6.76 -5.28
C HIS A 230 1.10 -6.55 -5.78
N HIS A 231 2.06 -6.49 -4.88
CA HIS A 231 3.48 -6.32 -5.19
C HIS A 231 3.77 -5.07 -6.05
N ALA A 232 2.94 -4.04 -5.93
CA ALA A 232 3.15 -2.79 -6.65
C ALA A 232 4.30 -2.00 -6.03
N ARG A 233 5.07 -1.28 -6.88
CA ARG A 233 6.11 -0.37 -6.39
C ARG A 233 5.51 0.70 -5.48
N ILE A 234 6.08 0.87 -4.28
CA ILE A 234 5.71 1.92 -3.31
C ILE A 234 6.78 3.00 -3.17
N TRP A 235 8.06 2.66 -3.39
CA TRP A 235 9.13 3.65 -3.42
C TRP A 235 8.86 4.70 -4.51
N ASN A 236 9.02 5.97 -4.16
CA ASN A 236 8.75 7.14 -5.03
C ASN A 236 7.37 7.09 -5.73
N ARG A 237 6.37 6.50 -5.07
CA ARG A 237 4.99 6.44 -5.57
C ARG A 237 4.23 7.71 -5.18
N ARG A 238 3.42 8.21 -6.11
CA ARG A 238 2.38 9.21 -5.81
C ARG A 238 1.09 8.47 -5.43
N PHE A 239 0.63 8.71 -4.20
CA PHE A 239 -0.64 8.15 -3.73
C PHE A 239 -1.77 9.15 -3.97
N ALA A 240 -2.92 8.65 -4.43
CA ALA A 240 -4.11 9.48 -4.65
C ALA A 240 -4.69 9.99 -3.32
N LEU A 241 -4.70 9.13 -2.30
CA LEU A 241 -5.14 9.49 -0.96
C LEU A 241 -3.95 9.91 -0.09
N LYS A 242 -4.18 10.93 0.72
CA LYS A 242 -3.20 11.49 1.65
C LYS A 242 -3.82 11.51 3.05
N PRO A 243 -3.08 11.06 4.09
CA PRO A 243 -3.59 11.10 5.45
C PRO A 243 -3.70 12.56 5.94
N GLN A 244 -4.74 12.84 6.69
CA GLN A 244 -4.82 14.09 7.47
C GLN A 244 -3.76 14.04 8.56
N LEU A 245 -2.91 15.06 8.62
CA LEU A 245 -1.83 15.14 9.61
C LEU A 245 -2.23 16.12 10.71
N PRO A 246 -2.46 15.66 11.96
CA PRO A 246 -2.67 16.55 13.08
C PRO A 246 -1.38 17.29 13.43
N ASN A 247 -1.50 18.54 13.90
CA ASN A 247 -0.34 19.32 14.33
C ASN A 247 0.29 18.77 15.62
N ARG A 248 -0.52 18.16 16.48
CA ARG A 248 -0.09 17.56 17.76
C ARG A 248 -0.92 16.31 18.04
N LEU A 249 -0.28 15.34 18.64
CA LEU A 249 -0.90 14.11 19.13
C LEU A 249 -0.43 13.83 20.56
N PRO A 250 -1.17 13.02 21.35
CA PRO A 250 -0.80 12.65 22.71
C PRO A 250 0.50 11.88 22.84
N LEU A 251 0.81 11.02 21.87
CA LEU A 251 2.04 10.23 21.82
C LEU A 251 3.07 10.89 20.90
N SER A 252 4.26 10.30 20.79
CA SER A 252 5.32 10.79 19.92
C SER A 252 4.84 10.96 18.48
N TRP A 253 5.03 12.15 17.94
CA TRP A 253 4.56 12.53 16.62
C TRP A 253 5.60 13.39 15.88
N ILE A 254 5.39 13.63 14.59
CA ILE A 254 6.23 14.48 13.75
C ILE A 254 5.86 15.96 13.91
N ALA A 255 6.80 16.84 13.59
CA ALA A 255 6.54 18.28 13.51
C ALA A 255 5.52 18.61 12.39
N PRO A 256 4.73 19.69 12.53
CA PRO A 256 3.81 20.14 11.48
C PRO A 256 4.56 20.38 10.16
N THR A 257 4.04 19.87 9.06
CA THR A 257 4.65 20.01 7.74
C THR A 257 3.69 20.62 6.73
N GLN A 258 4.23 21.46 5.84
CA GLN A 258 3.54 21.98 4.65
C GLN A 258 3.99 21.26 3.37
N LYS A 259 4.94 20.32 3.46
CA LYS A 259 5.48 19.59 2.31
C LYS A 259 4.45 18.64 1.72
N PRO A 260 4.55 18.30 0.42
CA PRO A 260 3.69 17.30 -0.19
C PRO A 260 3.72 15.98 0.57
N ILE A 261 2.54 15.46 0.90
CA ILE A 261 2.39 14.20 1.61
C ILE A 261 2.75 13.05 0.69
N LYS A 262 3.75 12.26 1.08
CA LYS A 262 4.27 11.08 0.39
C LYS A 262 4.25 9.86 1.31
N LEU A 263 4.96 8.79 0.94
CA LEU A 263 5.05 7.54 1.71
C LEU A 263 5.55 7.77 3.14
N TYR A 264 6.53 8.66 3.36
CA TYR A 264 7.02 9.04 4.70
C TYR A 264 5.87 9.32 5.68
N HIS A 265 4.90 10.13 5.26
CA HIS A 265 3.79 10.51 6.14
C HIS A 265 2.83 9.33 6.40
N GLN A 266 2.69 8.40 5.45
CA GLN A 266 1.94 7.16 5.68
C GLN A 266 2.68 6.24 6.64
N LEU A 267 4.02 6.14 6.54
CA LEU A 267 4.83 5.42 7.52
C LEU A 267 4.70 6.02 8.92
N CYS A 268 4.69 7.35 9.03
CA CYS A 268 4.46 8.03 10.31
C CYS A 268 3.09 7.68 10.91
N THR A 269 2.02 7.55 10.09
CA THR A 269 0.71 7.12 10.61
C THR A 269 0.72 5.68 11.12
N LEU A 270 1.43 4.77 10.42
CA LEU A 270 1.59 3.39 10.87
C LEU A 270 2.37 3.33 12.18
N LEU A 271 3.54 3.97 12.24
CA LEU A 271 4.37 4.02 13.45
C LEU A 271 3.62 4.60 14.65
N TYR A 272 2.78 5.63 14.42
CA TYR A 272 1.98 6.22 15.49
C TYR A 272 0.93 5.24 16.01
N MET A 273 0.19 4.57 15.13
CA MET A 273 -0.84 3.60 15.53
C MET A 273 -0.21 2.40 16.24
N GLU A 274 0.99 1.99 15.83
CA GLU A 274 1.74 0.90 16.46
C GLU A 274 2.02 1.15 17.95
N GLN A 275 2.29 2.39 18.35
CA GLN A 275 2.54 2.74 19.76
C GLN A 275 1.38 2.38 20.71
N THR A 276 0.17 2.18 20.17
CA THR A 276 -1.04 1.88 20.96
C THR A 276 -1.50 0.42 20.86
N ILE A 277 -0.90 -0.37 19.97
CA ILE A 277 -1.39 -1.74 19.70
C ILE A 277 -0.64 -2.77 20.52
N THR A 278 0.67 -2.83 20.38
CA THR A 278 1.48 -3.87 21.05
C THR A 278 2.88 -3.34 21.38
N PRO A 279 3.40 -3.58 22.60
CA PRO A 279 4.76 -3.17 22.98
C PRO A 279 5.87 -3.87 22.17
N CYS A 280 5.56 -4.98 21.52
CA CYS A 280 6.53 -5.82 20.79
C CYS A 280 6.60 -5.55 19.30
N MET A 281 5.90 -4.54 18.78
CA MET A 281 5.95 -4.21 17.38
C MET A 281 7.20 -3.39 17.06
N ASP A 282 7.87 -3.78 15.98
CA ASP A 282 9.22 -3.32 15.68
C ASP A 282 9.35 -2.74 14.28
N LEU A 283 8.29 -2.06 13.79
CA LEU A 283 8.35 -1.44 12.47
C LEU A 283 9.47 -0.39 12.40
N LYS A 284 9.60 0.44 13.46
CA LYS A 284 10.63 1.50 13.48
C LYS A 284 12.04 0.94 13.36
N SER A 285 12.44 0.03 14.23
CA SER A 285 13.79 -0.53 14.18
C SER A 285 14.02 -1.39 12.94
N SER A 286 12.99 -2.07 12.43
CA SER A 286 13.07 -2.79 11.17
C SER A 286 13.26 -1.87 9.96
N LEU A 287 12.58 -0.73 9.92
CA LEU A 287 12.79 0.30 8.89
C LEU A 287 14.19 0.91 8.97
N LEU A 288 14.67 1.25 10.18
CA LEU A 288 16.01 1.81 10.38
C LEU A 288 17.09 0.82 9.93
N ARG A 289 16.92 -0.47 10.21
CA ARG A 289 17.82 -1.52 9.71
C ARG A 289 17.77 -1.61 8.19
N LEU A 290 16.59 -1.65 7.59
CA LEU A 290 16.44 -1.66 6.13
C LEU A 290 17.14 -0.46 5.47
N PHE A 291 17.02 0.73 6.06
CA PHE A 291 17.70 1.93 5.53
C PHE A 291 19.23 1.84 5.66
N ALA A 292 19.73 1.21 6.72
CA ALA A 292 21.15 0.95 6.90
C ALA A 292 21.70 -0.10 5.92
N ASP A 293 20.91 -1.13 5.61
CA ASP A 293 21.27 -2.18 4.66
C ASP A 293 21.30 -1.67 3.20
N TYR A 294 20.54 -0.60 2.90
CA TYR A 294 20.48 0.01 1.57
C TYR A 294 20.85 1.51 1.59
N PRO A 295 22.10 1.88 1.94
CA PRO A 295 22.50 3.29 2.19
C PRO A 295 22.45 4.18 0.95
N ASN A 296 22.46 3.60 -0.24
CA ASN A 296 22.43 4.32 -1.52
C ASN A 296 21.02 4.66 -2.01
N ILE A 297 19.97 4.21 -1.29
CA ILE A 297 18.60 4.49 -1.68
C ILE A 297 18.17 5.90 -1.25
N ASP A 298 17.67 6.66 -2.22
CA ASP A 298 17.15 8.00 -1.97
C ASP A 298 15.83 7.98 -1.18
N LEU A 299 15.91 8.24 0.12
CA LEU A 299 14.75 8.37 1.01
C LEU A 299 13.95 9.65 0.73
N HIS A 300 14.56 10.72 0.21
CA HIS A 300 13.84 11.95 -0.16
C HIS A 300 12.82 11.70 -1.27
N ALA A 301 13.09 10.73 -2.16
CA ALA A 301 12.11 10.29 -3.16
C ALA A 301 10.80 9.79 -2.52
N MET A 302 10.86 9.22 -1.31
CA MET A 302 9.70 8.79 -0.52
C MET A 302 9.12 9.89 0.37
N GLY A 303 9.74 11.07 0.41
CA GLY A 303 9.28 12.25 1.15
C GLY A 303 9.88 12.42 2.54
N PHE A 304 10.92 11.66 2.88
CA PHE A 304 11.68 11.88 4.12
C PHE A 304 12.30 13.28 4.11
N PRO A 305 12.01 14.14 5.11
CA PRO A 305 12.63 15.47 5.19
C PRO A 305 14.07 15.35 5.67
N GLN A 306 14.86 16.39 5.44
CA GLN A 306 16.19 16.47 6.05
C GLN A 306 16.06 16.48 7.58
N GLY A 307 16.84 15.66 8.27
CA GLY A 307 16.84 15.55 9.73
C GLY A 307 15.62 14.80 10.30
N TRP A 308 14.94 13.98 9.50
CA TRP A 308 13.78 13.18 9.91
C TRP A 308 14.10 12.27 11.12
N GLU A 309 15.35 11.83 11.27
CA GLU A 309 15.82 11.02 12.39
C GLU A 309 15.69 11.75 13.75
N ASN A 310 15.60 13.07 13.73
CA ASN A 310 15.45 13.91 14.92
C ASN A 310 13.99 14.15 15.31
N GLU A 311 13.04 13.70 14.49
CA GLU A 311 11.62 13.79 14.82
C GLU A 311 11.28 12.88 16.02
N PRO A 312 10.42 13.32 16.96
CA PRO A 312 10.10 12.54 18.16
C PRO A 312 9.57 11.13 17.89
N LEU A 313 8.88 10.94 16.77
CA LEU A 313 8.34 9.64 16.36
C LEU A 313 9.46 8.64 15.97
N TRP A 314 10.56 9.15 15.43
CA TRP A 314 11.67 8.35 14.91
C TRP A 314 12.84 8.16 15.89
N ARG A 315 12.87 8.91 16.99
CA ARG A 315 13.85 8.78 18.09
C ARG A 315 13.67 7.54 18.94
#